data_6ad541e5dffc4eab36606008d7609f8c
#
_entry.id   6ad541e5dffc4eab36606008d7609f8c
#
_cell.length_a   1.000
_cell.length_b   1.000
_cell.length_c   1.000
_cell.angle_alpha   90.00
_cell.angle_beta   90.00
_cell.angle_gamma   90.00
#
_symmetry.space_group_name_H-M   'P 1'
#
loop_
_entity.id
_entity.type
_entity.pdbx_description
1 polymer ?
#
loop_
_entity_poly.entity_id
_entity_poly.type
_entity_poly.pdbx_seq_one_letter_code
_entity_poly.pdbx_strand_id
1 'polypeptide(L)'
;MDQEPRFSRSCFSGIQGAAFVGLILWMASAWAQQPALPTIKLSAGIYVIQAEVASTTATRSQGLMRRKSMAQGAGMLFLFDESAGHCMWMKNTLIPLSVAFIDERGQIVNIADMQPLDETTHCASRPARYALEMNQGWFKQRGIVPDGYG
;
A
#
# COMPACT_ATOMS: atom_id res chain seq x y z
N MET A 1 80.26 -52.33 9.02
CA MET A 1 79.31 -53.33 8.60
C MET A 1 78.03 -52.54 8.44
N ASP A 2 77.84 -51.94 7.24
CA ASP A 2 77.02 -52.47 6.16
C ASP A 2 75.58 -52.30 6.53
N GLN A 3 74.78 -51.69 5.80
CA GLN A 3 74.60 -51.35 4.36
C GLN A 3 73.50 -50.38 4.23
N GLU A 4 73.65 -49.43 3.39
CA GLU A 4 72.51 -48.84 2.70
C GLU A 4 71.73 -49.89 1.88
N PRO A 5 70.51 -49.62 1.64
CA PRO A 5 70.21 -49.32 0.24
C PRO A 5 69.12 -48.25 0.04
N ARG A 6 69.41 -47.37 -0.82
CA ARG A 6 68.73 -46.92 -2.03
C ARG A 6 67.25 -47.21 -2.11
N PHE A 7 66.47 -46.19 -2.33
CA PHE A 7 65.70 -46.15 -3.48
C PHE A 7 64.60 -45.22 -3.49
N SER A 8 64.48 -44.68 -4.41
CA SER A 8 63.63 -44.63 -5.60
C SER A 8 62.77 -43.35 -5.66
N ARG A 9 63.13 -42.58 -6.61
CA ARG A 9 62.32 -41.47 -7.11
C ARG A 9 61.04 -42.09 -7.73
N SER A 10 59.90 -41.63 -7.21
CA SER A 10 58.65 -41.75 -7.94
C SER A 10 58.08 -40.36 -8.20
N CYS A 11 58.04 -40.09 -9.47
CA CYS A 11 57.29 -38.98 -10.00
C CYS A 11 55.81 -39.03 -9.55
N PHE A 12 55.34 -38.02 -8.91
CA PHE A 12 53.94 -37.77 -8.83
C PHE A 12 53.58 -36.49 -9.58
N SER A 13 53.00 -36.79 -10.69
CA SER A 13 52.37 -35.85 -11.60
C SER A 13 51.39 -34.93 -10.88
N GLY A 14 51.37 -33.71 -11.35
CA GLY A 14 50.51 -32.65 -10.86
C GLY A 14 49.03 -33.01 -10.82
N ILE A 15 48.43 -32.59 -9.74
CA ILE A 15 46.99 -32.42 -9.70
C ILE A 15 46.76 -30.91 -9.77
N GLN A 16 46.40 -30.47 -10.96
CA GLN A 16 45.86 -29.14 -11.18
C GLN A 16 44.52 -29.05 -10.46
N GLY A 17 44.53 -28.37 -9.30
CA GLY A 17 43.31 -28.00 -8.64
C GLY A 17 42.59 -26.95 -9.46
N ALA A 18 41.53 -27.34 -10.13
CA ALA A 18 40.60 -26.41 -10.77
C ALA A 18 39.88 -25.62 -9.67
N ALA A 19 40.23 -24.38 -9.53
CA ALA A 19 39.49 -23.43 -8.69
C ALA A 19 38.13 -23.17 -9.35
N PHE A 20 37.08 -23.82 -8.87
CA PHE A 20 35.72 -23.46 -9.20
C PHE A 20 35.43 -22.11 -8.52
N VAL A 21 35.59 -21.03 -9.27
CA VAL A 21 35.06 -19.72 -8.90
C VAL A 21 33.54 -19.80 -9.07
N GLY A 22 32.87 -20.12 -7.99
CA GLY A 22 31.41 -20.08 -7.93
C GLY A 22 30.94 -18.63 -8.11
N LEU A 23 30.46 -18.31 -9.28
CA LEU A 23 29.76 -17.05 -9.55
C LEU A 23 28.43 -17.08 -8.79
N ILE A 24 28.40 -16.53 -7.58
CA ILE A 24 27.17 -16.31 -6.83
C ILE A 24 26.47 -15.14 -7.52
N LEU A 25 25.53 -15.46 -8.42
CA LEU A 25 24.59 -14.51 -8.97
C LEU A 25 23.67 -14.05 -7.82
N TRP A 26 23.97 -12.89 -7.26
CA TRP A 26 23.04 -12.17 -6.41
C TRP A 26 21.86 -11.72 -7.29
N MET A 27 20.79 -12.51 -7.27
CA MET A 27 19.51 -12.03 -7.77
C MET A 27 19.02 -10.98 -6.79
N ALA A 28 19.36 -9.72 -7.05
CA ALA A 28 18.71 -8.59 -6.43
C ALA A 28 17.24 -8.65 -6.86
N SER A 29 16.38 -9.13 -5.96
CA SER A 29 14.94 -9.01 -6.12
C SER A 29 14.63 -7.53 -6.15
N ALA A 30 14.50 -6.97 -7.34
CA ALA A 30 13.98 -5.63 -7.53
C ALA A 30 12.54 -5.65 -6.98
N TRP A 31 12.38 -5.16 -5.77
CA TRP A 31 11.06 -4.85 -5.23
C TRP A 31 10.54 -3.75 -6.13
N ALA A 32 9.62 -4.09 -7.01
CA ALA A 32 8.95 -3.12 -7.85
C ALA A 32 8.26 -2.13 -6.92
N GLN A 33 8.87 -0.96 -6.73
CA GLN A 33 8.24 0.14 -6.04
C GLN A 33 7.04 0.53 -6.89
N GLN A 34 5.85 0.38 -6.32
CA GLN A 34 4.65 0.87 -6.98
C GLN A 34 4.81 2.37 -7.22
N PRO A 35 4.50 2.85 -8.43
CA PRO A 35 4.57 4.28 -8.71
C PRO A 35 3.69 5.02 -7.69
N ALA A 36 4.24 6.09 -7.11
CA ALA A 36 3.49 6.94 -6.19
C ALA A 36 2.25 7.48 -6.91
N LEU A 37 1.10 7.41 -6.24
CA LEU A 37 -0.13 7.95 -6.79
C LEU A 37 -0.06 9.48 -6.87
N PRO A 38 -0.72 10.10 -7.85
CA PRO A 38 -0.88 11.54 -7.87
C PRO A 38 -1.48 12.03 -6.56
N THR A 39 -0.97 13.13 -6.03
CA THR A 39 -1.46 13.74 -4.80
C THR A 39 -2.07 15.09 -5.11
N ILE A 40 -3.26 15.36 -4.57
CA ILE A 40 -3.95 16.64 -4.69
C ILE A 40 -4.23 17.24 -3.31
N LYS A 41 -4.41 18.56 -3.27
CA LYS A 41 -4.89 19.26 -2.09
C LYS A 41 -6.40 19.38 -2.15
N LEU A 42 -7.07 18.90 -1.11
CA LEU A 42 -8.51 19.09 -0.91
C LEU A 42 -8.74 20.00 0.28
N SER A 43 -9.89 20.66 0.31
CA SER A 43 -10.34 21.46 1.45
C SER A 43 -11.66 20.93 1.99
N ALA A 44 -11.71 20.73 3.30
CA ALA A 44 -12.95 20.46 4.03
C ALA A 44 -13.13 21.56 5.09
N GLY A 45 -13.91 22.58 4.77
CA GLY A 45 -13.93 23.82 5.52
C GLY A 45 -12.56 24.49 5.55
N ILE A 46 -12.00 24.72 6.74
CA ILE A 46 -10.66 25.30 6.93
C ILE A 46 -9.52 24.29 6.88
N TYR A 47 -9.85 23.00 6.82
CA TYR A 47 -8.85 21.93 6.87
C TYR A 47 -8.36 21.57 5.47
N VAL A 48 -7.03 21.49 5.33
CA VAL A 48 -6.37 21.06 4.09
C VAL A 48 -5.97 19.60 4.22
N ILE A 49 -6.29 18.82 3.20
CA ILE A 49 -6.01 17.38 3.11
C ILE A 49 -5.06 17.16 1.94
N GLN A 50 -4.00 16.38 2.15
CA GLN A 50 -3.14 15.87 1.10
C GLN A 50 -3.67 14.49 0.69
N ALA A 51 -4.44 14.41 -0.39
CA ALA A 51 -5.08 13.17 -0.82
C ALA A 51 -4.35 12.54 -2.00
N GLU A 52 -3.93 11.29 -1.85
CA GLU A 52 -3.53 10.46 -2.99
C GLU A 52 -4.78 10.11 -3.81
N VAL A 53 -4.66 10.05 -5.13
CA VAL A 53 -5.81 9.81 -6.02
C VAL A 53 -5.78 8.39 -6.57
N ALA A 54 -6.76 7.58 -6.18
CA ALA A 54 -7.02 6.25 -6.72
C ALA A 54 -8.11 6.33 -7.79
N SER A 55 -7.72 6.43 -9.06
CA SER A 55 -8.64 6.66 -10.19
C SER A 55 -8.77 5.48 -11.16
N THR A 56 -7.92 4.46 -11.06
CA THR A 56 -8.03 3.25 -11.89
C THR A 56 -8.57 2.09 -11.07
N THR A 57 -9.11 1.06 -11.72
CA THR A 57 -9.57 -0.16 -11.06
C THR A 57 -8.48 -0.77 -10.18
N ALA A 58 -7.22 -0.83 -10.67
CA ALA A 58 -6.10 -1.37 -9.92
C ALA A 58 -5.79 -0.54 -8.66
N THR A 59 -5.72 0.80 -8.78
CA THR A 59 -5.42 1.68 -7.66
C THR A 59 -6.54 1.73 -6.63
N ARG A 60 -7.81 1.71 -7.08
CA ARG A 60 -8.98 1.60 -6.18
C ARG A 60 -9.00 0.26 -5.44
N SER A 61 -8.74 -0.85 -6.14
CA SER A 61 -8.70 -2.17 -5.50
C SER A 61 -7.59 -2.32 -4.47
N GLN A 62 -6.47 -1.64 -4.66
CA GLN A 62 -5.38 -1.63 -3.70
C GLN A 62 -5.64 -0.68 -2.53
N GLY A 63 -6.14 0.54 -2.79
CA GLY A 63 -6.38 1.54 -1.76
C GLY A 63 -5.20 1.71 -0.79
N LEU A 64 -5.50 1.75 0.49
CA LEU A 64 -4.53 1.90 1.59
C LEU A 64 -4.04 0.56 2.17
N MET A 65 -4.21 -0.54 1.45
CA MET A 65 -3.78 -1.87 1.90
C MET A 65 -2.30 -1.90 2.31
N ARG A 66 -1.99 -2.63 3.38
CA ARG A 66 -0.65 -2.90 3.93
C ARG A 66 0.09 -1.66 4.44
N ARG A 67 -0.53 -0.48 4.49
CA ARG A 67 0.06 0.69 5.13
C ARG A 67 0.07 0.52 6.64
N LYS A 68 1.18 0.85 7.27
CA LYS A 68 1.35 0.75 8.72
C LYS A 68 0.96 2.03 9.45
N SER A 69 0.92 3.16 8.75
CA SER A 69 0.54 4.46 9.27
C SER A 69 0.17 5.43 8.13
N MET A 70 -0.53 6.50 8.48
CA MET A 70 -0.83 7.62 7.60
C MET A 70 -0.79 8.91 8.41
N ALA A 71 -0.19 9.98 7.86
CA ALA A 71 -0.13 11.27 8.51
C ALA A 71 -1.53 11.85 8.75
N GLN A 72 -1.72 12.68 9.79
CA GLN A 72 -3.04 13.20 10.20
C GLN A 72 -3.75 14.02 9.11
N GLY A 73 -3.01 14.72 8.27
CA GLY A 73 -3.57 15.50 7.15
C GLY A 73 -3.53 14.78 5.82
N ALA A 74 -3.14 13.50 5.79
CA ALA A 74 -3.10 12.68 4.59
C ALA A 74 -4.36 11.84 4.47
N GLY A 75 -4.71 11.47 3.22
CA GLY A 75 -5.83 10.60 2.91
C GLY A 75 -5.72 10.01 1.53
N MET A 76 -6.73 9.25 1.13
CA MET A 76 -6.87 8.75 -0.22
C MET A 76 -8.25 9.07 -0.77
N LEU A 77 -8.26 9.72 -1.94
CA LEU A 77 -9.46 10.01 -2.70
C LEU A 77 -9.65 8.93 -3.77
N PHE A 78 -10.72 8.19 -3.67
CA PHE A 78 -11.19 7.26 -4.69
C PHE A 78 -12.09 8.01 -5.67
N LEU A 79 -11.72 8.00 -6.93
CA LEU A 79 -12.50 8.55 -8.02
C LEU A 79 -13.18 7.39 -8.77
N PHE A 80 -14.48 7.31 -8.70
CA PHE A 80 -15.25 6.29 -9.42
C PHE A 80 -15.61 6.75 -10.84
N ASP A 81 -15.80 5.81 -11.73
CA ASP A 81 -16.09 6.10 -13.14
C ASP A 81 -17.52 6.64 -13.34
N GLU A 82 -18.41 6.30 -12.40
CA GLU A 82 -19.82 6.74 -12.38
C GLU A 82 -20.29 7.04 -10.96
N SER A 83 -21.37 7.78 -10.84
CA SER A 83 -22.04 8.03 -9.57
C SER A 83 -23.00 6.87 -9.26
N ALA A 84 -22.71 6.11 -8.20
CA ALA A 84 -23.47 4.93 -7.82
C ALA A 84 -23.38 4.66 -6.30
N GLY A 85 -24.04 3.60 -5.83
CA GLY A 85 -23.96 3.12 -4.45
C GLY A 85 -22.68 2.35 -4.20
N HIS A 86 -21.53 3.01 -4.27
CA HIS A 86 -20.23 2.38 -4.04
C HIS A 86 -20.05 1.93 -2.59
N CYS A 87 -19.32 0.82 -2.42
CA CYS A 87 -19.00 0.26 -1.10
C CYS A 87 -17.49 0.14 -0.91
N MET A 88 -17.04 0.33 0.32
CA MET A 88 -15.65 0.19 0.75
C MET A 88 -15.53 -0.92 1.81
N TRP A 89 -14.38 -1.51 1.93
CA TRP A 89 -14.04 -2.55 2.89
C TRP A 89 -12.59 -2.42 3.35
N MET A 90 -12.21 -3.12 4.43
CA MET A 90 -10.89 -3.02 5.04
C MET A 90 -9.99 -4.24 4.79
N LYS A 91 -10.26 -5.00 3.73
CA LYS A 91 -9.42 -6.15 3.37
C LYS A 91 -7.95 -5.74 3.25
N ASN A 92 -7.06 -6.45 3.93
CA ASN A 92 -5.61 -6.18 3.97
C ASN A 92 -5.22 -4.74 4.40
N THR A 93 -6.13 -3.96 4.97
CA THR A 93 -5.89 -2.60 5.46
C THR A 93 -5.62 -2.65 6.96
N LEU A 94 -4.42 -2.20 7.37
CA LEU A 94 -3.89 -2.40 8.72
C LEU A 94 -4.19 -1.23 9.67
N ILE A 95 -4.54 -0.07 9.15
CA ILE A 95 -4.81 1.14 9.91
C ILE A 95 -6.32 1.39 9.99
N PRO A 96 -6.85 1.84 11.13
CA PRO A 96 -8.26 2.20 11.26
C PRO A 96 -8.55 3.46 10.44
N LEU A 97 -9.65 3.45 9.69
CA LEU A 97 -10.02 4.52 8.77
C LEU A 97 -11.45 5.01 9.01
N SER A 98 -11.72 6.25 8.58
CA SER A 98 -13.07 6.74 8.32
C SER A 98 -13.18 7.04 6.84
N VAL A 99 -14.28 6.61 6.20
CA VAL A 99 -14.61 6.94 4.81
C VAL A 99 -15.76 7.93 4.75
N ALA A 100 -15.59 9.01 3.97
CA ALA A 100 -16.65 9.90 3.58
C ALA A 100 -17.03 9.62 2.11
N PHE A 101 -18.27 9.23 1.86
CA PHE A 101 -18.81 9.14 0.50
C PHE A 101 -19.28 10.53 0.07
N ILE A 102 -18.95 10.92 -1.17
CA ILE A 102 -19.12 12.29 -1.66
C ILE A 102 -19.79 12.24 -3.03
N ASP A 103 -20.83 13.06 -3.23
CA ASP A 103 -21.55 13.13 -4.50
C ASP A 103 -20.80 13.98 -5.56
N GLU A 104 -21.36 14.11 -6.75
CA GLU A 104 -20.77 14.87 -7.85
C GLU A 104 -20.65 16.38 -7.56
N ARG A 105 -21.41 16.90 -6.61
CA ARG A 105 -21.38 18.30 -6.21
C ARG A 105 -20.38 18.57 -5.09
N GLY A 106 -19.69 17.50 -4.61
CA GLY A 106 -18.73 17.57 -3.50
C GLY A 106 -19.41 17.55 -2.12
N GLN A 107 -20.68 17.18 -2.03
CA GLN A 107 -21.40 17.07 -0.76
C GLN A 107 -21.18 15.69 -0.14
N ILE A 108 -20.96 15.66 1.17
CA ILE A 108 -20.79 14.40 1.90
C ILE A 108 -22.14 13.71 2.04
N VAL A 109 -22.26 12.52 1.48
CA VAL A 109 -23.47 11.70 1.51
C VAL A 109 -23.64 11.01 2.87
N ASN A 110 -22.60 10.34 3.32
CA ASN A 110 -22.48 9.71 4.63
C ASN A 110 -21.01 9.46 4.98
N ILE A 111 -20.75 9.24 6.26
CA ILE A 111 -19.44 8.89 6.80
C ILE A 111 -19.56 7.59 7.57
N ALA A 112 -18.58 6.70 7.44
CA ALA A 112 -18.49 5.45 8.20
C ALA A 112 -17.09 5.26 8.78
N ASP A 113 -17.02 4.79 10.03
CA ASP A 113 -15.77 4.34 10.65
C ASP A 113 -15.57 2.85 10.33
N MET A 114 -14.35 2.48 9.95
CA MET A 114 -14.01 1.16 9.47
C MET A 114 -12.85 0.58 10.30
N GLN A 115 -12.98 -0.68 10.71
CA GLN A 115 -11.97 -1.35 11.52
C GLN A 115 -10.93 -2.08 10.65
N PRO A 116 -9.66 -2.12 11.05
CA PRO A 116 -8.62 -2.85 10.34
C PRO A 116 -9.02 -4.30 10.06
N LEU A 117 -8.73 -4.78 8.85
CA LEU A 117 -8.93 -6.16 8.40
C LEU A 117 -10.38 -6.64 8.36
N ASP A 118 -11.35 -5.78 8.66
CA ASP A 118 -12.77 -6.11 8.54
C ASP A 118 -13.19 -6.11 7.05
N GLU A 119 -13.81 -7.20 6.61
CA GLU A 119 -14.33 -7.33 5.25
C GLU A 119 -15.82 -6.97 5.14
N THR A 120 -16.43 -6.48 6.21
CA THR A 120 -17.76 -5.90 6.19
C THR A 120 -17.76 -4.69 5.25
N THR A 121 -18.74 -4.63 4.36
CA THR A 121 -18.85 -3.52 3.41
C THR A 121 -19.58 -2.33 4.02
N HIS A 122 -19.02 -1.15 3.82
CA HIS A 122 -19.62 0.14 4.15
C HIS A 122 -19.97 0.84 2.85
N CYS A 123 -21.26 1.16 2.65
CA CYS A 123 -21.76 1.66 1.37
C CYS A 123 -22.23 3.10 1.46
N ALA A 124 -22.17 3.79 0.31
CA ALA A 124 -22.82 5.09 0.15
C ALA A 124 -24.33 4.95 0.30
N SER A 125 -24.95 5.81 1.11
CA SER A 125 -26.41 5.82 1.34
C SER A 125 -27.21 6.42 0.18
N ARG A 126 -26.54 7.15 -0.71
CA ARG A 126 -27.04 7.72 -1.97
C ARG A 126 -25.93 7.63 -3.02
N PRO A 127 -26.18 7.84 -4.32
CA PRO A 127 -25.14 7.83 -5.34
C PRO A 127 -23.98 8.76 -4.98
N ALA A 128 -22.76 8.21 -4.99
CA ALA A 128 -21.52 8.91 -4.72
C ALA A 128 -20.58 8.79 -5.92
N ARG A 129 -19.85 9.86 -6.22
CA ARG A 129 -18.83 9.93 -7.26
C ARG A 129 -17.45 9.69 -6.69
N TYR A 130 -17.27 9.99 -5.39
CA TYR A 130 -15.99 9.91 -4.70
C TYR A 130 -16.15 9.23 -3.35
N ALA A 131 -15.06 8.65 -2.86
CA ALA A 131 -14.90 8.30 -1.45
C ALA A 131 -13.56 8.86 -0.96
N LEU A 132 -13.55 9.46 0.23
CA LEU A 132 -12.34 9.99 0.85
C LEU A 132 -12.07 9.22 2.14
N GLU A 133 -10.96 8.48 2.16
CA GLU A 133 -10.48 7.78 3.36
C GLU A 133 -9.47 8.64 4.11
N MET A 134 -9.69 8.76 5.42
CA MET A 134 -8.84 9.46 6.38
C MET A 134 -8.57 8.56 7.58
N ASN A 135 -7.59 8.91 8.43
CA ASN A 135 -7.45 8.26 9.73
C ASN A 135 -8.79 8.25 10.49
N GLN A 136 -9.10 7.16 11.18
CA GLN A 136 -10.37 7.01 11.89
C GLN A 136 -10.64 8.18 12.83
N GLY A 137 -11.88 8.69 12.81
CA GLY A 137 -12.33 9.80 13.59
C GLY A 137 -11.90 11.18 13.07
N TRP A 138 -11.16 11.28 11.96
CA TRP A 138 -10.66 12.55 11.44
C TRP A 138 -11.79 13.56 11.17
N PHE A 139 -12.88 13.13 10.58
CA PHE A 139 -14.06 13.97 10.27
C PHE A 139 -14.74 14.42 11.55
N LYS A 140 -15.03 13.49 12.45
CA LYS A 140 -15.70 13.74 13.73
C LYS A 140 -14.93 14.74 14.60
N GLN A 141 -13.62 14.61 14.71
CA GLN A 141 -12.76 15.53 15.48
C GLN A 141 -12.78 16.97 14.95
N ARG A 142 -13.19 17.15 13.69
CA ARG A 142 -13.25 18.45 13.00
C ARG A 142 -14.65 18.97 12.81
N GLY A 143 -15.64 18.30 13.37
CA GLY A 143 -17.05 18.68 13.24
C GLY A 143 -17.58 18.57 11.80
N ILE A 144 -16.91 17.75 10.95
CA ILE A 144 -17.35 17.52 9.59
C ILE A 144 -18.39 16.41 9.63
N VAL A 145 -19.57 16.74 9.15
CA VAL A 145 -20.76 15.86 9.11
C VAL A 145 -21.30 15.75 7.69
N PRO A 146 -22.12 14.74 7.39
CA PRO A 146 -22.79 14.65 6.11
C PRO A 146 -23.67 15.88 5.83
N ASP A 147 -23.66 16.35 4.58
CA ASP A 147 -24.49 17.45 4.13
C ASP A 147 -25.96 17.02 4.09
N GLY A 148 -26.85 17.82 4.65
CA GLY A 148 -28.30 17.56 4.64
C GLY A 148 -28.87 16.99 5.94
N TYR A 149 -28.10 16.98 7.03
CA TYR A 149 -28.61 16.88 8.41
C TYR A 149 -28.56 18.28 9.04
N GLY A 150 -29.49 19.09 8.68
CA GLY A 150 -29.87 20.35 9.30
C GLY A 150 -31.32 20.27 9.74
#